data_5dda002c721632f673ca162898e758f3
#
_entry.id   5dda002c721632f673ca162898e758f3
#
_cell.length_a   1.000
_cell.length_b   1.000
_cell.length_c   1.000
_cell.angle_alpha   90.00
_cell.angle_beta   90.00
_cell.angle_gamma   90.00
#
_symmetry.space_group_name_H-M   'P 1'
#
loop_
_entity.id
_entity.type
_entity.pdbx_description
1 polymer ?
#
loop_
_entity_poly.entity_id
_entity_poly.type
_entity_poly.pdbx_seq_one_letter_code
_entity_poly.pdbx_strand_id
1 'polypeptide(L)'
;MPGVANLALSPRKKKGQGLKPVGSFPKSVSPYKVQDMIGNVWEWVWEYYQPYPGNTFKTPAYEKKQIVVRGLSYMGVGHFSKKEFLKVVSLKARASYREHLNPLARKKDVGFRCAKDRPSFMERVFRVKADQPDK
;
A
#
# COMPACT_ATOMS: atom_id res chain seq x y z
N MET A 1 7.86 -12.94 10.81
CA MET A 1 6.75 -12.38 11.57
C MET A 1 5.46 -13.07 11.17
N PRO A 2 5.24 -14.31 11.59
CA PRO A 2 3.99 -15.00 11.32
C PRO A 2 2.86 -14.29 12.08
N GLY A 3 1.74 -14.02 11.41
CA GLY A 3 0.56 -13.43 12.03
C GLY A 3 0.51 -11.90 12.12
N VAL A 4 1.47 -11.19 11.51
CA VAL A 4 1.46 -9.71 11.47
C VAL A 4 1.09 -9.19 10.07
N ALA A 5 1.48 -9.88 9.00
CA ALA A 5 1.16 -9.46 7.64
C ALA A 5 1.13 -10.66 6.68
N ASN A 6 0.36 -10.55 5.61
CA ASN A 6 0.35 -11.53 4.52
C ASN A 6 1.54 -11.28 3.57
N LEU A 7 2.71 -11.74 3.98
CA LEU A 7 3.95 -11.67 3.21
C LEU A 7 4.56 -13.05 3.03
N ALA A 8 5.03 -13.36 1.84
CA ALA A 8 5.85 -14.54 1.63
C ALA A 8 7.21 -14.34 2.32
N LEU A 9 7.43 -15.06 3.41
CA LEU A 9 8.69 -15.02 4.18
C LEU A 9 9.77 -15.96 3.61
N SER A 10 9.49 -16.62 2.50
CA SER A 10 10.41 -17.55 1.84
C SER A 10 10.18 -17.52 0.33
N PRO A 11 11.22 -17.66 -0.48
CA PRO A 11 11.11 -17.75 -1.94
C PRO A 11 10.34 -19.00 -2.41
N ARG A 12 10.19 -20.01 -1.57
CA ARG A 12 9.39 -21.20 -1.88
C ARG A 12 7.93 -20.92 -1.55
N LYS A 13 7.08 -20.83 -2.58
CA LYS A 13 5.62 -20.78 -2.41
C LYS A 13 5.17 -21.93 -1.55
N LYS A 14 4.69 -21.67 -0.34
CA LYS A 14 3.96 -22.67 0.43
C LYS A 14 2.54 -22.78 -0.15
N LYS A 15 2.05 -24.01 -0.30
CA LYS A 15 0.65 -24.28 -0.68
C LYS A 15 -0.26 -23.50 0.28
N GLY A 16 -1.15 -22.62 -0.24
CA GLY A 16 -2.03 -21.77 0.57
C GLY A 16 -1.61 -20.31 0.71
N GLN A 17 -0.48 -19.89 0.13
CA GLN A 17 -0.16 -18.46 0.00
C GLN A 17 -1.00 -17.84 -1.13
N GLY A 18 -1.86 -16.95 -0.78
CA GLY A 18 -2.72 -16.20 -1.68
C GLY A 18 -3.28 -14.97 -0.95
N LEU A 19 -4.23 -14.31 -1.57
CA LEU A 19 -4.98 -13.24 -0.95
C LEU A 19 -5.66 -13.73 0.33
N LYS A 20 -5.71 -12.87 1.32
CA LYS A 20 -6.44 -13.08 2.57
C LYS A 20 -7.57 -12.05 2.67
N PRO A 21 -8.67 -12.37 3.30
CA PRO A 21 -9.70 -11.39 3.61
C PRO A 21 -9.11 -10.21 4.36
N VAL A 22 -9.62 -9.01 4.09
CA VAL A 22 -9.21 -7.79 4.80
C VAL A 22 -9.41 -7.99 6.31
N GLY A 23 -8.45 -7.51 7.11
CA GLY A 23 -8.51 -7.65 8.55
C GLY A 23 -8.06 -9.01 9.12
N SER A 24 -7.56 -9.92 8.28
CA SER A 24 -7.01 -11.20 8.76
C SER A 24 -5.80 -11.05 9.69
N PHE A 25 -5.23 -9.84 9.81
CA PHE A 25 -4.03 -9.55 10.59
C PHE A 25 -4.29 -8.41 11.59
N PRO A 26 -5.07 -8.64 12.65
CA PRO A 26 -5.48 -7.58 13.58
C PRO A 26 -4.31 -6.92 14.32
N LYS A 27 -3.13 -7.56 14.37
CA LYS A 27 -1.90 -6.98 14.95
C LYS A 27 -1.18 -6.02 14.01
N SER A 28 -1.63 -5.88 12.76
CA SER A 28 -1.04 -5.04 11.71
C SER A 28 -1.83 -3.75 11.47
N VAL A 29 -2.53 -3.28 12.47
CA VAL A 29 -3.33 -2.06 12.39
C VAL A 29 -2.44 -0.84 12.62
N SER A 30 -2.53 0.15 11.74
CA SER A 30 -1.83 1.43 11.92
C SER A 30 -2.39 2.22 13.10
N PRO A 31 -1.67 3.25 13.61
CA PRO A 31 -2.22 4.16 14.63
C PRO A 31 -3.54 4.83 14.20
N TYR A 32 -3.80 4.93 12.91
CA TYR A 32 -5.04 5.47 12.34
C TYR A 32 -6.10 4.39 12.08
N LYS A 33 -5.94 3.19 12.65
CA LYS A 33 -6.85 2.03 12.50
C LYS A 33 -6.99 1.50 11.07
N VAL A 34 -6.03 1.80 10.21
CA VAL A 34 -5.97 1.26 8.85
C VAL A 34 -5.30 -0.11 8.89
N GLN A 35 -5.96 -1.11 8.32
CA GLN A 35 -5.51 -2.49 8.27
C GLN A 35 -4.73 -2.78 6.97
N ASP A 36 -3.92 -3.85 6.98
CA ASP A 36 -3.23 -4.40 5.82
C ASP A 36 -2.38 -3.38 5.04
N MET A 37 -1.77 -2.42 5.76
CA MET A 37 -0.86 -1.42 5.16
C MET A 37 0.40 -2.04 4.57
N ILE A 38 0.75 -3.26 4.98
CA ILE A 38 1.90 -4.00 4.49
C ILE A 38 1.49 -5.44 4.21
N GLY A 39 1.75 -5.90 2.98
CA GLY A 39 1.41 -7.24 2.52
C GLY A 39 0.00 -7.30 1.92
N ASN A 40 -0.44 -8.49 1.66
CA ASN A 40 -1.67 -8.83 0.95
C ASN A 40 -1.62 -8.42 -0.52
N VAL A 41 -1.76 -7.15 -0.85
CA VAL A 41 -1.60 -6.62 -2.21
C VAL A 41 -0.78 -5.33 -2.23
N TRP A 42 -0.07 -5.11 -3.33
CA TRP A 42 0.37 -3.77 -3.68
C TRP A 42 -0.86 -2.90 -3.91
N GLU A 43 -0.83 -1.65 -3.47
CA GLU A 43 -1.96 -0.72 -3.62
C GLU A 43 -1.60 0.45 -4.53
N TRP A 44 -2.45 0.70 -5.52
CA TRP A 44 -2.34 1.88 -6.36
C TRP A 44 -2.45 3.14 -5.52
N VAL A 45 -1.58 4.11 -5.82
CA VAL A 45 -1.65 5.47 -5.29
C VAL A 45 -1.97 6.41 -6.46
N TRP A 46 -2.83 7.39 -6.25
CA TRP A 46 -3.21 8.38 -7.26
C TRP A 46 -2.08 9.39 -7.49
N GLU A 47 -0.94 8.90 -8.00
CA GLU A 47 0.29 9.67 -8.15
C GLU A 47 1.15 9.06 -9.27
N TYR A 48 1.67 9.90 -10.17
CA TYR A 48 2.71 9.47 -11.09
C TYR A 48 4.03 9.25 -10.35
N TYR A 49 4.79 8.27 -10.79
CA TYR A 49 6.11 8.00 -10.24
C TYR A 49 7.10 9.08 -10.71
N GLN A 50 7.33 10.09 -9.87
CA GLN A 50 8.21 11.22 -10.08
C GLN A 50 9.23 11.33 -8.95
N PRO A 51 10.38 12.00 -9.13
CA PRO A 51 11.33 12.18 -8.04
C PRO A 51 10.69 12.95 -6.89
N TYR A 52 11.07 12.61 -5.66
CA TYR A 52 10.75 13.46 -4.52
C TYR A 52 11.43 14.83 -4.65
N PRO A 53 10.87 15.89 -4.08
CA PRO A 53 11.50 17.22 -4.07
C PRO A 53 12.95 17.14 -3.58
N GLY A 54 13.87 17.76 -4.33
CA GLY A 54 15.31 17.74 -4.02
C GLY A 54 16.06 16.47 -4.46
N ASN A 55 15.38 15.46 -4.98
CA ASN A 55 16.06 14.25 -5.49
C ASN A 55 16.57 14.48 -6.92
N THR A 56 17.87 14.35 -7.11
CA THR A 56 18.55 14.51 -8.40
C THR A 56 18.74 13.18 -9.17
N PHE A 57 18.37 12.06 -8.57
CA PHE A 57 18.47 10.76 -9.23
C PHE A 57 17.55 10.69 -10.44
N LYS A 58 18.12 10.26 -11.57
CA LYS A 58 17.39 10.09 -12.83
C LYS A 58 17.14 8.63 -13.12
N THR A 59 15.97 8.31 -13.61
CA THR A 59 15.59 6.96 -14.07
C THR A 59 14.60 7.09 -15.23
N PRO A 60 14.69 6.22 -16.25
CA PRO A 60 13.72 6.20 -17.34
C PRO A 60 12.27 5.96 -16.87
N ALA A 61 12.10 5.44 -15.67
CA ALA A 61 10.76 5.22 -15.08
C ALA A 61 9.99 6.52 -14.85
N TYR A 62 10.68 7.64 -14.57
CA TYR A 62 10.04 8.96 -14.40
C TYR A 62 9.42 9.50 -15.70
N GLU A 63 9.96 9.09 -16.86
CA GLU A 63 9.48 9.55 -18.17
C GLU A 63 8.31 8.72 -18.69
N LYS A 64 8.11 7.50 -18.15
CA LYS A 64 7.15 6.49 -18.68
C LYS A 64 5.74 6.62 -18.13
N LYS A 65 5.37 7.70 -17.47
CA LYS A 65 4.04 7.88 -16.84
C LYS A 65 3.62 6.67 -16.00
N GLN A 66 4.56 6.11 -15.24
CA GLN A 66 4.27 5.01 -14.32
C GLN A 66 3.45 5.52 -13.14
N ILE A 67 2.58 4.68 -12.61
CA ILE A 67 1.78 4.98 -11.41
C ILE A 67 2.43 4.31 -10.19
N VAL A 68 2.41 5.01 -9.07
CA VAL A 68 2.96 4.52 -7.80
C VAL A 68 2.10 3.39 -7.25
N VAL A 69 2.76 2.36 -6.71
CA VAL A 69 2.15 1.35 -5.84
C VAL A 69 2.94 1.22 -4.54
N ARG A 70 2.25 0.89 -3.45
CA ARG A 70 2.81 0.76 -2.10
C ARG A 70 2.32 -0.48 -1.39
N GLY A 71 2.95 -0.81 -0.26
CA GLY A 71 2.44 -1.74 0.73
C GLY A 71 2.98 -3.17 0.64
N LEU A 72 3.68 -3.56 -0.43
CA LEU A 72 4.06 -4.95 -0.67
C LEU A 72 2.85 -5.88 -0.93
N SER A 73 3.11 -7.08 -1.40
CA SER A 73 2.06 -8.07 -1.62
C SER A 73 2.39 -9.42 -0.96
N TYR A 74 1.39 -10.32 -0.93
CA TYR A 74 1.56 -11.68 -0.46
C TYR A 74 2.62 -12.47 -1.24
N MET A 75 2.99 -12.01 -2.43
CA MET A 75 4.04 -12.64 -3.24
C MET A 75 5.46 -12.34 -2.72
N GLY A 76 5.58 -11.38 -1.80
CA GLY A 76 6.85 -11.01 -1.18
C GLY A 76 7.75 -10.18 -2.11
N VAL A 77 9.06 -10.29 -1.92
CA VAL A 77 10.06 -9.42 -2.57
C VAL A 77 11.01 -10.18 -3.50
N GLY A 78 10.72 -11.43 -3.84
CA GLY A 78 11.55 -12.24 -4.73
C GLY A 78 12.43 -13.26 -3.99
N HIS A 79 13.45 -13.77 -4.70
CA HIS A 79 14.32 -14.85 -4.22
C HIS A 79 15.58 -14.26 -3.57
N PHE A 80 15.57 -14.19 -2.23
CA PHE A 80 16.69 -13.73 -1.42
C PHE A 80 17.02 -14.75 -0.33
N SER A 81 18.23 -14.72 0.18
CA SER A 81 18.55 -15.38 1.46
C SER A 81 17.67 -14.80 2.57
N LYS A 82 17.48 -15.54 3.67
CA LYS A 82 16.65 -15.05 4.79
C LYS A 82 17.12 -13.69 5.33
N LYS A 83 18.44 -13.47 5.40
CA LYS A 83 19.03 -12.21 5.88
C LYS A 83 18.76 -11.05 4.92
N GLU A 84 18.95 -11.27 3.63
CA GLU A 84 18.67 -10.27 2.59
C GLU A 84 17.19 -9.99 2.46
N PHE A 85 16.35 -11.02 2.54
CA PHE A 85 14.90 -10.88 2.53
C PHE A 85 14.42 -9.87 3.57
N LEU A 86 14.87 -9.98 4.81
CA LEU A 86 14.50 -9.05 5.88
C LEU A 86 14.95 -7.62 5.60
N LYS A 87 16.16 -7.43 5.02
CA LYS A 87 16.65 -6.11 4.62
C LYS A 87 15.77 -5.50 3.54
N VAL A 88 15.45 -6.27 2.50
CA VAL A 88 14.61 -5.79 1.37
C VAL A 88 13.19 -5.48 1.84
N VAL A 89 12.58 -6.32 2.67
CA VAL A 89 11.25 -6.06 3.25
C VAL A 89 11.29 -4.80 4.11
N SER A 90 12.29 -4.63 4.98
CA SER A 90 12.43 -3.44 5.81
C SER A 90 12.57 -2.15 4.99
N LEU A 91 13.27 -2.22 3.86
CA LEU A 91 13.39 -1.10 2.93
C LEU A 91 12.06 -0.78 2.26
N LYS A 92 11.41 -1.81 1.67
CA LYS A 92 10.18 -1.64 0.89
C LYS A 92 8.94 -1.37 1.74
N ALA A 93 8.97 -1.68 3.02
CA ALA A 93 7.90 -1.38 3.97
C ALA A 93 7.93 0.06 4.52
N ARG A 94 8.93 0.86 4.16
CA ARG A 94 9.01 2.26 4.62
C ARG A 94 7.91 3.10 3.98
N ALA A 95 7.39 4.07 4.73
CA ALA A 95 6.44 5.05 4.22
C ALA A 95 6.98 5.88 3.04
N SER A 96 8.30 6.04 2.94
CA SER A 96 8.96 6.72 1.82
C SER A 96 9.18 5.85 0.59
N TYR A 97 9.06 4.51 0.72
CA TYR A 97 9.28 3.63 -0.44
C TYR A 97 8.09 3.67 -1.39
N ARG A 98 8.39 3.78 -2.67
CA ARG A 98 7.43 3.70 -3.76
C ARG A 98 7.93 2.70 -4.79
N GLU A 99 7.10 1.76 -5.16
CA GLU A 99 7.26 0.95 -6.37
C GLU A 99 6.41 1.60 -7.47
N HIS A 100 6.60 1.19 -8.71
CA HIS A 100 5.84 1.73 -9.82
C HIS A 100 5.45 0.65 -10.82
N LEU A 101 4.31 0.86 -11.48
CA LEU A 101 3.79 -0.03 -12.50
C LEU A 101 3.21 0.78 -13.67
N ASN A 102 3.18 0.15 -14.83
CA ASN A 102 2.40 0.66 -15.95
C ASN A 102 0.93 0.77 -15.53
N PRO A 103 0.24 1.89 -15.78
CA PRO A 103 -1.16 2.07 -15.40
C PRO A 103 -2.11 1.01 -15.98
N LEU A 104 -1.74 0.38 -17.09
CA LEU A 104 -2.52 -0.71 -17.69
C LEU A 104 -2.15 -2.10 -17.15
N ALA A 105 -1.23 -2.19 -16.20
CA ALA A 105 -0.81 -3.47 -15.64
C ALA A 105 -1.97 -4.15 -14.89
N ARG A 106 -2.21 -5.41 -15.24
CA ARG A 106 -3.17 -6.28 -14.56
C ARG A 106 -2.41 -7.38 -13.84
N LYS A 107 -2.30 -7.26 -12.52
CA LYS A 107 -1.58 -8.22 -11.67
C LYS A 107 -2.50 -8.72 -10.57
N LYS A 108 -2.41 -10.00 -10.26
CA LYS A 108 -3.22 -10.68 -9.23
C LYS A 108 -2.88 -10.26 -7.80
N ASP A 109 -1.80 -9.56 -7.61
CA ASP A 109 -1.28 -9.09 -6.33
C ASP A 109 -1.25 -7.57 -6.23
N VAL A 110 -2.02 -6.89 -7.08
CA VAL A 110 -2.19 -5.43 -7.05
C VAL A 110 -3.67 -5.11 -6.92
N GLY A 111 -3.99 -4.21 -6.02
CA GLY A 111 -5.34 -3.71 -5.73
C GLY A 111 -5.33 -2.22 -5.44
N PHE A 112 -6.35 -1.75 -4.79
CA PHE A 112 -6.47 -0.35 -4.34
C PHE A 112 -7.32 -0.27 -3.08
N ARG A 113 -7.23 0.84 -2.39
CA ARG A 113 -8.17 1.26 -1.36
C ARG A 113 -8.63 2.69 -1.64
N CYS A 114 -9.90 2.97 -1.35
CA CYS A 114 -10.42 4.34 -1.40
C CYS A 114 -9.95 5.12 -0.17
N ALA A 115 -9.62 6.38 -0.39
CA ALA A 115 -9.40 7.36 0.66
C ALA A 115 -10.39 8.52 0.47
N LYS A 116 -10.77 9.15 1.56
CA LYS A 116 -11.62 10.33 1.56
C LYS A 116 -11.02 11.35 2.49
N ASP A 117 -10.95 12.58 2.02
CA ASP A 117 -10.52 13.69 2.85
C ASP A 117 -11.49 13.88 4.01
N ARG A 118 -10.93 14.21 5.17
CA ARG A 118 -11.76 14.60 6.29
C ARG A 118 -12.45 15.92 5.94
N PRO A 119 -13.79 15.98 6.04
CA PRO A 119 -14.49 17.23 5.76
C PRO A 119 -13.92 18.34 6.65
N SER A 120 -13.76 19.54 6.07
CA SER A 120 -13.31 20.71 6.79
C SER A 120 -14.23 21.01 7.97
N PHE A 121 -13.77 21.80 8.93
CA PHE A 121 -14.61 22.20 10.06
C PHE A 121 -15.90 22.85 9.57
N MET A 122 -15.83 23.73 8.57
CA MET A 122 -16.99 24.41 7.99
C MET A 122 -17.97 23.44 7.35
N GLU A 123 -17.50 22.50 6.52
CA GLU A 123 -18.39 21.48 5.92
C GLU A 123 -19.10 20.63 6.96
N ARG A 124 -18.44 20.33 8.08
CA ARG A 124 -19.07 19.59 9.19
C ARG A 124 -20.18 20.39 9.86
N VAL A 125 -19.95 21.67 10.09
CA VAL A 125 -20.92 22.57 10.71
C VAL A 125 -22.16 22.74 9.81
N PHE A 126 -21.96 22.95 8.51
CA PHE A 126 -23.08 23.10 7.58
C PHE A 126 -23.84 21.82 7.30
N ARG A 127 -23.19 20.63 7.32
CA ARG A 127 -23.91 19.35 7.20
C ARG A 127 -24.85 19.10 8.38
N VAL A 128 -24.41 19.38 9.60
CA VAL A 128 -25.24 19.22 10.80
C VAL A 128 -26.50 20.07 10.73
N LYS A 129 -26.44 21.26 10.08
CA LYS A 129 -27.60 22.12 9.88
C LYS A 129 -28.56 21.64 8.80
N ALA A 130 -28.04 20.96 7.78
CA ALA A 130 -28.85 20.41 6.69
C ALA A 130 -29.65 19.15 7.07
N ASP A 131 -29.15 18.38 8.05
CA ASP A 131 -29.79 17.15 8.52
C ASP A 131 -30.79 17.36 9.68
N GLN A 132 -31.07 18.61 10.08
CA GLN A 132 -32.15 18.88 11.06
C GLN A 132 -33.47 19.05 10.29
N PRO A 133 -34.46 18.17 10.51
CA PRO A 133 -35.80 18.41 9.94
C PRO A 133 -36.39 19.68 10.53
N ASP A 134 -36.91 20.52 9.68
CA ASP A 134 -37.70 21.70 10.06
C ASP A 134 -38.79 21.28 11.05
N LYS A 135 -38.76 21.88 12.24
CA LYS A 135 -39.78 21.68 13.27
C LYS A 135 -40.93 22.57 13.02
#